data_be9bc22fd69f5fff0dee1768d12f220f
#
_entry.id   be9bc22fd69f5fff0dee1768d12f220f
#
_cell.length_a   1.000
_cell.length_b   1.000
_cell.length_c   1.000
_cell.angle_alpha   90.00
_cell.angle_beta   90.00
_cell.angle_gamma   90.00
#
_symmetry.space_group_name_H-M   'P 1'
#
loop_
_entity.id
_entity.type
_entity.pdbx_description
1 polymer ?
#
loop_
_entity_poly.entity_id
_entity_poly.type
_entity_poly.pdbx_seq_one_letter_code
_entity_poly.pdbx_strand_id
1 'polypeptide(L)'
;MTSLQDRLPGTYRLVSLVTTTTAGEVSRPMGNDPAGMFVFDRDGNYSVQLTPTGLRDQSYTAMFGRYRVDDEAATFVLTPEAATDPKLVGTTVVRHVTLRDDLGIFETPPFTLDGVDATTVITWRRVADTT
;
A
#
# COMPACT_ATOMS: atom_id res chain seq x y z
N MET A 1 -2.23 -23.69 -9.75
CA MET A 1 -2.52 -22.66 -8.76
C MET A 1 -1.73 -21.40 -9.08
N THR A 2 -2.38 -20.27 -9.10
CA THR A 2 -1.76 -19.01 -9.48
C THR A 2 -1.04 -18.40 -8.29
N SER A 3 0.22 -18.03 -8.46
CA SER A 3 1.03 -17.44 -7.41
C SER A 3 0.63 -15.99 -7.15
N LEU A 4 1.04 -15.44 -5.99
CA LEU A 4 0.88 -14.03 -5.70
C LEU A 4 1.64 -13.18 -6.73
N GLN A 5 2.83 -13.63 -7.13
CA GLN A 5 3.61 -12.93 -8.14
C GLN A 5 2.84 -12.78 -9.46
N ASP A 6 2.05 -13.78 -9.83
CA ASP A 6 1.26 -13.73 -11.07
C ASP A 6 -0.02 -12.90 -10.90
N ARG A 7 -0.57 -12.86 -9.68
CA ARG A 7 -1.87 -12.23 -9.43
C ARG A 7 -1.78 -10.76 -9.05
N LEU A 8 -0.66 -10.34 -8.44
CA LEU A 8 -0.53 -8.98 -7.93
C LEU A 8 -0.50 -7.91 -9.02
N PRO A 9 0.21 -8.11 -10.16
CA PRO A 9 0.30 -7.05 -11.17
C PRO A 9 -1.07 -6.57 -11.63
N GLY A 10 -1.20 -5.26 -11.78
CA GLY A 10 -2.46 -4.62 -12.16
C GLY A 10 -2.54 -3.21 -11.63
N THR A 11 -3.69 -2.59 -11.85
CA THR A 11 -3.98 -1.23 -11.39
C THR A 11 -5.08 -1.28 -10.36
N TYR A 12 -4.87 -0.60 -9.24
CA TYR A 12 -5.77 -0.59 -8.10
C TYR A 12 -6.16 0.84 -7.73
N ARG A 13 -7.37 0.99 -7.22
CA ARG A 13 -7.85 2.26 -6.64
C ARG A 13 -8.02 2.10 -5.13
N LEU A 14 -7.67 3.14 -4.40
CA LEU A 14 -7.74 3.12 -2.94
C LEU A 14 -9.19 3.11 -2.47
N VAL A 15 -9.49 2.20 -1.53
CA VAL A 15 -10.80 2.11 -0.89
C VAL A 15 -10.75 2.69 0.52
N SER A 16 -9.77 2.25 1.32
CA SER A 16 -9.67 2.71 2.71
C SER A 16 -8.25 2.53 3.23
N LEU A 17 -7.92 3.30 4.24
CA LEU A 17 -6.65 3.22 4.96
C LEU A 17 -6.97 3.39 6.44
N VAL A 18 -6.78 2.33 7.22
CA VAL A 18 -7.21 2.26 8.62
C VAL A 18 -6.05 1.80 9.48
N THR A 19 -5.75 2.56 10.52
CA THR A 19 -4.72 2.20 11.50
C THR A 19 -5.40 1.76 12.79
N THR A 20 -4.96 0.61 13.32
CA THR A 20 -5.48 0.06 14.57
C THR A 20 -4.33 -0.21 15.51
N THR A 21 -4.46 0.24 16.75
CA THR A 21 -3.47 -0.02 17.79
C THR A 21 -3.81 -1.28 18.57
N THR A 22 -2.82 -1.83 19.27
CA THR A 22 -3.03 -2.98 20.16
C THR A 22 -3.94 -2.62 21.34
N ALA A 23 -4.11 -1.32 21.63
CA ALA A 23 -5.05 -0.85 22.64
C ALA A 23 -6.48 -0.76 22.11
N GLY A 24 -6.71 -1.07 20.83
CA GLY A 24 -8.03 -1.05 20.23
C GLY A 24 -8.45 0.27 19.63
N GLU A 25 -7.56 1.26 19.60
CA GLU A 25 -7.87 2.55 18.98
C GLU A 25 -7.81 2.42 17.47
N VAL A 26 -8.80 2.99 16.78
CA VAL A 26 -8.92 2.97 15.33
C VAL A 26 -8.84 4.41 14.82
N SER A 27 -8.01 4.63 13.81
CA SER A 27 -7.90 5.94 13.19
C SER A 27 -7.86 5.81 11.67
N ARG A 28 -8.16 6.90 10.98
CA ARG A 28 -8.14 6.99 9.53
C ARG A 28 -7.25 8.16 9.13
N PRO A 29 -5.92 7.94 9.04
CA PRO A 29 -4.98 9.05 8.78
C PRO A 29 -5.27 9.82 7.49
N MET A 30 -5.92 9.19 6.51
CA MET A 30 -6.27 9.83 5.25
C MET A 30 -7.76 10.16 5.15
N GLY A 31 -8.49 10.12 6.28
CA GLY A 31 -9.91 10.41 6.31
C GLY A 31 -10.77 9.23 5.88
N ASN A 32 -12.07 9.49 5.75
CA ASN A 32 -13.05 8.45 5.44
C ASN A 32 -13.17 8.16 3.95
N ASP A 33 -12.63 9.02 3.11
CA ASP A 33 -12.79 8.90 1.67
C ASP A 33 -11.47 9.30 0.97
N PRO A 34 -10.40 8.53 1.19
CA PRO A 34 -9.12 8.83 0.55
C PRO A 34 -9.16 8.47 -0.94
N ALA A 35 -8.27 9.09 -1.69
CA ALA A 35 -8.10 8.77 -3.11
C ALA A 35 -6.67 8.26 -3.35
N GLY A 36 -6.53 7.34 -4.27
CA GLY A 36 -5.22 6.84 -4.62
C GLY A 36 -5.25 5.83 -5.74
N MET A 37 -4.07 5.59 -6.29
CA MET A 37 -3.87 4.60 -7.34
C MET A 37 -2.56 3.89 -7.10
N PHE A 38 -2.56 2.58 -7.27
CA PHE A 38 -1.37 1.75 -7.15
C PHE A 38 -1.26 0.93 -8.44
N VAL A 39 -0.11 1.01 -9.08
CA VAL A 39 0.15 0.24 -10.30
C VAL A 39 1.35 -0.65 -10.08
N PHE A 40 1.18 -1.94 -10.34
CA PHE A 40 2.27 -2.92 -10.41
C PHE A 40 2.33 -3.43 -11.83
N ASP A 41 3.46 -3.29 -12.50
CA ASP A 41 3.61 -3.92 -13.81
C ASP A 41 4.26 -5.31 -13.67
N ARG A 42 4.33 -6.05 -14.76
CA ARG A 42 4.87 -7.42 -14.74
C ARG A 42 6.40 -7.46 -14.77
N ASP A 43 7.03 -6.31 -15.00
CA ASP A 43 8.47 -6.21 -15.08
C ASP A 43 9.12 -5.81 -13.75
N GLY A 44 8.33 -5.71 -12.69
CA GLY A 44 8.83 -5.39 -11.36
C GLY A 44 8.89 -3.91 -11.05
N ASN A 45 8.10 -3.09 -11.74
CA ASN A 45 7.99 -1.67 -11.45
C ASN A 45 6.68 -1.35 -10.77
N TYR A 46 6.68 -0.36 -9.90
CA TYR A 46 5.46 0.12 -9.27
C TYR A 46 5.41 1.64 -9.23
N SER A 47 4.20 2.15 -9.12
CA SER A 47 3.93 3.56 -8.85
C SER A 47 2.70 3.65 -7.97
N VAL A 48 2.76 4.44 -6.92
CA VAL A 48 1.64 4.60 -6.00
C VAL A 48 1.48 6.06 -5.61
N GLN A 49 0.23 6.48 -5.53
CA GLN A 49 -0.14 7.83 -5.11
C GLN A 49 -1.36 7.72 -4.21
N LEU A 50 -1.36 8.44 -3.11
CA LEU A 50 -2.54 8.51 -2.25
C LEU A 50 -2.60 9.85 -1.54
N THR A 51 -3.84 10.30 -1.28
CA THR A 51 -4.09 11.59 -0.68
C THR A 51 -5.48 11.59 -0.02
N PRO A 52 -5.65 12.34 1.07
CA PRO A 52 -7.00 12.64 1.53
C PRO A 52 -7.74 13.43 0.46
N THR A 53 -9.05 13.22 0.34
CA THR A 53 -9.85 13.98 -0.63
C THR A 53 -10.41 15.25 -0.02
N GLY A 54 -10.70 16.22 -0.89
CA GLY A 54 -11.38 17.44 -0.49
C GLY A 54 -10.54 18.42 0.30
N LEU A 55 -9.25 18.19 0.43
CA LEU A 55 -8.36 19.05 1.17
C LEU A 55 -7.56 19.94 0.24
N ARG A 56 -7.22 21.13 0.72
CA ARG A 56 -6.46 22.09 -0.07
C ARG A 56 -4.96 21.97 0.14
N ASP A 57 -4.58 21.64 1.36
CA ASP A 57 -3.18 21.45 1.74
C ASP A 57 -3.02 19.99 2.14
N GLN A 58 -3.01 19.15 1.15
CA GLN A 58 -3.03 17.74 1.40
C GLN A 58 -1.69 17.15 1.70
N SER A 59 -1.76 16.08 2.47
CA SER A 59 -0.67 15.15 2.67
C SER A 59 -0.61 14.21 1.48
N TYR A 60 -0.14 14.69 0.37
CA TYR A 60 -0.01 13.91 -0.83
C TYR A 60 1.20 12.99 -0.70
N THR A 61 0.99 11.70 -0.86
CA THR A 61 2.06 10.70 -0.84
C THR A 61 2.19 10.08 -2.21
N ALA A 62 3.39 10.11 -2.77
CA ALA A 62 3.65 9.48 -4.05
C ALA A 62 5.06 8.89 -4.03
N MET A 63 5.22 7.75 -4.67
CA MET A 63 6.52 7.14 -4.86
C MET A 63 6.47 6.15 -6.00
N PHE A 64 7.65 5.85 -6.55
CA PHE A 64 7.80 4.80 -7.55
C PHE A 64 9.15 4.12 -7.40
N GLY A 65 9.26 2.95 -7.97
CA GLY A 65 10.50 2.19 -7.99
C GLY A 65 10.27 0.77 -8.42
N ARG A 66 11.03 -0.13 -7.81
CA ARG A 66 10.97 -1.56 -8.11
C ARG A 66 10.25 -2.28 -6.98
N TYR A 67 9.63 -3.40 -7.31
CA TYR A 67 9.03 -4.28 -6.31
C TYR A 67 9.41 -5.73 -6.58
N ARG A 68 9.33 -6.53 -5.56
CA ARG A 68 9.45 -7.99 -5.65
C ARG A 68 8.43 -8.62 -4.72
N VAL A 69 8.06 -9.85 -5.03
CA VAL A 69 7.04 -10.60 -4.29
C VAL A 69 7.70 -11.81 -3.64
N ASP A 70 7.33 -12.07 -2.39
CA ASP A 70 7.68 -13.29 -1.68
C ASP A 70 6.38 -14.08 -1.49
N ASP A 71 6.21 -15.13 -2.29
CA ASP A 71 4.99 -15.94 -2.26
C ASP A 71 4.84 -16.69 -0.94
N GLU A 72 5.92 -17.17 -0.35
CA GLU A 72 5.86 -17.90 0.93
C GLU A 72 5.41 -17.01 2.07
N ALA A 73 5.95 -15.81 2.14
CA ALA A 73 5.62 -14.87 3.20
C ALA A 73 4.33 -14.09 2.90
N ALA A 74 3.80 -14.22 1.69
CA ALA A 74 2.66 -13.45 1.22
C ALA A 74 2.89 -11.95 1.37
N THR A 75 4.06 -11.49 0.93
CA THR A 75 4.46 -10.08 1.02
C THR A 75 4.92 -9.57 -0.33
N PHE A 76 4.86 -8.24 -0.49
CA PHE A 76 5.69 -7.56 -1.48
C PHE A 76 6.62 -6.59 -0.78
N VAL A 77 7.72 -6.29 -1.45
CA VAL A 77 8.74 -5.36 -0.95
C VAL A 77 8.94 -4.31 -2.02
N LEU A 78 8.76 -3.05 -1.63
CA LEU A 78 9.00 -1.91 -2.51
C LEU A 78 10.39 -1.35 -2.22
N THR A 79 11.08 -0.96 -3.28
CA THR A 79 12.35 -0.23 -3.19
C THR A 79 12.16 1.11 -3.87
N PRO A 80 11.81 2.16 -3.10
CA PRO A 80 11.54 3.47 -3.68
C PRO A 80 12.78 4.07 -4.33
N GLU A 81 12.63 4.55 -5.55
CA GLU A 81 13.67 5.30 -6.28
C GLU A 81 13.45 6.80 -6.13
N ALA A 82 12.19 7.21 -5.99
CA ALA A 82 11.80 8.58 -5.71
C ALA A 82 10.51 8.58 -4.89
N ALA A 83 10.36 9.53 -4.00
CA ALA A 83 9.20 9.63 -3.13
C ALA A 83 9.01 11.07 -2.68
N THR A 84 7.76 11.42 -2.37
CA THR A 84 7.45 12.73 -1.78
C THR A 84 8.09 12.88 -0.41
N ASP A 85 8.22 11.77 0.34
CA ASP A 85 9.05 11.73 1.54
C ASP A 85 10.43 11.19 1.15
N PRO A 86 11.45 12.06 1.05
CA PRO A 86 12.77 11.63 0.57
C PRO A 86 13.45 10.62 1.48
N LYS A 87 13.00 10.47 2.73
CA LYS A 87 13.57 9.47 3.65
C LYS A 87 13.29 8.05 3.21
N LEU A 88 12.28 7.84 2.37
CA LEU A 88 11.94 6.51 1.88
C LEU A 88 12.91 6.00 0.83
N VAL A 89 13.60 6.91 0.12
CA VAL A 89 14.58 6.52 -0.89
C VAL A 89 15.75 5.81 -0.21
N GLY A 90 16.11 4.63 -0.72
CA GLY A 90 17.16 3.82 -0.12
C GLY A 90 16.69 2.90 0.99
N THR A 91 15.39 2.91 1.30
CA THR A 91 14.80 1.98 2.26
C THR A 91 14.02 0.89 1.53
N THR A 92 13.44 -0.03 2.31
CA THR A 92 12.50 -1.01 1.78
C THR A 92 11.18 -0.86 2.51
N VAL A 93 10.08 -1.02 1.76
CA VAL A 93 8.73 -0.93 2.30
C VAL A 93 8.08 -2.29 2.11
N VAL A 94 7.68 -2.92 3.21
CA VAL A 94 7.13 -4.28 3.20
C VAL A 94 5.64 -4.22 3.50
N ARG A 95 4.85 -5.01 2.76
CA ARG A 95 3.41 -5.15 3.02
C ARG A 95 3.02 -6.61 2.93
N HIS A 96 2.23 -7.07 3.88
CA HIS A 96 1.54 -8.35 3.77
C HIS A 96 0.35 -8.19 2.84
N VAL A 97 0.12 -9.19 2.00
CA VAL A 97 -0.88 -9.09 0.94
C VAL A 97 -1.92 -10.19 1.08
N THR A 98 -3.18 -9.82 1.03
CA THR A 98 -4.29 -10.73 0.82
C THR A 98 -5.03 -10.26 -0.42
N LEU A 99 -5.16 -11.14 -1.41
CA LEU A 99 -5.96 -10.88 -2.60
C LEU A 99 -7.25 -11.68 -2.49
N ARG A 100 -8.38 -10.98 -2.52
CA ARG A 100 -9.69 -11.61 -2.41
C ARG A 100 -10.61 -10.97 -3.43
N ASP A 101 -11.03 -11.75 -4.43
CA ASP A 101 -11.85 -11.24 -5.54
C ASP A 101 -11.13 -10.07 -6.20
N ASP A 102 -11.73 -8.89 -6.25
CA ASP A 102 -11.11 -7.71 -6.82
C ASP A 102 -10.40 -6.84 -5.78
N LEU A 103 -10.30 -7.31 -4.53
CA LEU A 103 -9.67 -6.53 -3.45
C LEU A 103 -8.23 -6.95 -3.22
N GLY A 104 -7.36 -5.95 -3.07
CA GLY A 104 -6.02 -6.13 -2.55
C GLY A 104 -5.96 -5.50 -1.18
N ILE A 105 -5.66 -6.31 -0.16
CA ILE A 105 -5.59 -5.87 1.23
C ILE A 105 -4.13 -5.91 1.63
N PHE A 106 -3.53 -4.72 1.78
CA PHE A 106 -2.10 -4.58 2.06
C PHE A 106 -1.95 -4.09 3.50
N GLU A 107 -1.22 -4.85 4.29
CA GLU A 107 -1.07 -4.57 5.72
C GLU A 107 0.39 -4.29 6.05
N THR A 108 0.63 -3.24 6.82
CA THR A 108 1.99 -2.91 7.28
C THR A 108 2.44 -3.90 8.33
N PRO A 109 3.77 -4.14 8.45
CA PRO A 109 4.28 -4.76 9.67
C PRO A 109 3.95 -3.86 10.86
N PRO A 110 3.94 -4.40 12.08
CA PRO A 110 3.69 -3.58 13.27
C PRO A 110 4.69 -2.44 13.39
N PHE A 111 4.21 -1.28 13.79
CA PHE A 111 5.03 -0.10 14.05
C PHE A 111 4.55 0.56 15.34
N THR A 112 5.34 1.50 15.86
CA THR A 112 5.00 2.18 17.10
C THR A 112 4.34 3.52 16.77
N LEU A 113 3.16 3.74 17.36
CA LEU A 113 2.40 4.98 17.23
C LEU A 113 2.08 5.48 18.64
N ASP A 114 2.66 6.61 19.02
CA ASP A 114 2.48 7.20 20.36
C ASP A 114 2.77 6.20 21.49
N GLY A 115 3.84 5.39 21.31
CA GLY A 115 4.26 4.43 22.31
C GLY A 115 3.50 3.11 22.32
N VAL A 116 2.57 2.91 21.39
CA VAL A 116 1.73 1.71 21.30
C VAL A 116 1.92 1.07 19.94
N ASP A 117 1.96 -0.26 19.91
CA ASP A 117 2.08 -0.97 18.63
C ASP A 117 0.80 -0.81 17.82
N ALA A 118 0.98 -0.63 16.52
CA ALA A 118 -0.10 -0.39 15.58
C ALA A 118 0.18 -1.08 14.25
N THR A 119 -0.88 -1.32 13.48
CA THR A 119 -0.79 -1.76 12.09
C THR A 119 -1.75 -0.92 11.26
N THR A 120 -1.38 -0.71 9.99
CA THR A 120 -2.25 -0.03 9.03
C THR A 120 -2.66 -1.03 7.96
N VAL A 121 -3.95 -1.08 7.70
CA VAL A 121 -4.54 -1.91 6.64
C VAL A 121 -5.01 -0.99 5.53
N ILE A 122 -4.48 -1.20 4.35
CA ILE A 122 -4.80 -0.39 3.18
C ILE A 122 -5.53 -1.28 2.20
N THR A 123 -6.79 -0.96 1.93
CA THR A 123 -7.63 -1.76 1.04
C THR A 123 -7.73 -1.08 -0.30
N TRP A 124 -7.46 -1.84 -1.35
CA TRP A 124 -7.44 -1.39 -2.73
C TRP A 124 -8.39 -2.25 -3.55
N ARG A 125 -8.99 -1.67 -4.57
CA ARG A 125 -9.81 -2.42 -5.53
C ARG A 125 -9.10 -2.45 -6.88
N ARG A 126 -8.96 -3.65 -7.43
CA ARG A 126 -8.40 -3.83 -8.76
C ARG A 126 -9.39 -3.26 -9.78
N VAL A 127 -8.91 -2.40 -10.65
CA VAL A 127 -9.73 -1.76 -11.68
C VAL A 127 -9.27 -2.12 -13.09
N ALA A 128 -8.05 -2.64 -13.22
CA ALA A 128 -7.55 -3.10 -14.50
C ALA A 128 -6.42 -4.11 -14.28
N ASP A 129 -6.36 -5.10 -15.16
CA ASP A 129 -5.23 -6.03 -15.21
C ASP A 129 -4.14 -5.41 -16.07
N THR A 130 -2.90 -5.78 -15.78
CA THR A 130 -1.79 -5.38 -16.64
C THR A 130 -1.64 -6.39 -17.75
N THR A 131 -1.24 -5.91 -18.92
CA THR A 131 -1.02 -6.77 -20.09
C THR A 131 0.45 -6.91 -20.42
#